data_54f22ca8cadf2aee8908be79a297af7c
#
_entry.id   54f22ca8cadf2aee8908be79a297af7c
#
_cell.length_a   1.000
_cell.length_b   1.000
_cell.length_c   1.000
_cell.angle_alpha   90.00
_cell.angle_beta   90.00
_cell.angle_gamma   90.00
#
_symmetry.space_group_name_H-M   'P 1'
#
loop_
_entity.id
_entity.type
_entity.pdbx_description
1 polymer ?
#
loop_
_entity_poly.entity_id
_entity_poly.type
_entity_poly.pdbx_seq_one_letter_code
_entity_poly.pdbx_strand_id
1 'polypeptide(L)'
;MKLLKKMMQVLLAVFFFGLLATNTVFANTTGGRFVDKDNRKYYVKDDHKAIYWHKIDGKTYYFGDIGEMVVGWQYLEIPGTGYRDNLFDNQPVNEIGLQEKWYYFGQDGALLEQTDKQVLEAKTSENTGKVYGEQYPLSAEKRTYYFDNNYAVKTGWIYEDGNWYYLNKLGNFGDDSYNPLPIGEVAKGWTQDFHVTIDIDRSKPAPWYYLDPTTGIMQTGWQHLGNKWYYLRSSGAMATGWYQEGSTWYYLDQSNGDMRTGWQYLGNKWYYLRSSGAMATGWYQDGSTWYYLDPSNGDMKTGWTKVNGKWYYLNSN
;
A
#
# COMPACT_ATOMS: atom_id res chain seq x y z
N MET A 1 19.66 -17.12 12.27
CA MET A 1 20.29 -15.92 12.85
C MET A 1 21.07 -15.07 11.84
N LYS A 2 21.92 -15.59 10.94
CA LYS A 2 22.63 -14.78 9.92
C LYS A 2 21.75 -14.19 8.83
N LEU A 3 20.64 -14.85 8.46
CA LEU A 3 19.70 -14.38 7.45
C LEU A 3 18.83 -13.20 7.97
N LEU A 4 18.42 -13.29 9.23
CA LEU A 4 17.66 -12.21 9.89
C LEU A 4 18.49 -10.92 10.03
N LYS A 5 19.81 -11.05 10.30
CA LYS A 5 20.71 -9.88 10.32
C LYS A 5 20.90 -9.25 8.93
N LYS A 6 20.92 -10.04 7.85
CA LYS A 6 20.99 -9.50 6.47
C LYS A 6 19.69 -8.82 6.04
N MET A 7 18.53 -9.37 6.42
CA MET A 7 17.23 -8.70 6.16
C MET A 7 17.09 -7.40 6.95
N MET A 8 17.55 -7.37 8.20
CA MET A 8 17.59 -6.13 8.99
C MET A 8 18.56 -5.09 8.42
N GLN A 9 19.69 -5.50 7.82
CA GLN A 9 20.61 -4.56 7.19
C GLN A 9 20.10 -4.01 5.85
N VAL A 10 19.34 -4.77 5.07
CA VAL A 10 18.69 -4.28 3.84
C VAL A 10 17.51 -3.37 4.18
N LEU A 11 16.74 -3.67 5.24
CA LEU A 11 15.70 -2.78 5.76
C LEU A 11 16.29 -1.48 6.34
N LEU A 12 17.45 -1.53 7.04
CA LEU A 12 18.14 -0.33 7.52
C LEU A 12 18.70 0.54 6.39
N ALA A 13 19.13 -0.03 5.26
CA ALA A 13 19.64 0.74 4.12
C ALA A 13 18.54 1.51 3.37
N VAL A 14 17.30 1.02 3.41
CA VAL A 14 16.14 1.75 2.86
C VAL A 14 15.65 2.84 3.81
N PHE A 15 15.94 2.72 5.13
CA PHE A 15 15.57 3.72 6.14
C PHE A 15 16.53 4.93 6.21
N PHE A 16 17.74 4.86 5.64
CA PHE A 16 18.72 5.94 5.76
C PHE A 16 18.68 7.02 4.67
N PHE A 17 17.80 6.90 3.65
CA PHE A 17 17.61 7.94 2.63
C PHE A 17 16.39 8.86 2.88
N GLY A 18 15.72 8.74 4.02
CA GLY A 18 14.52 9.52 4.38
C GLY A 18 14.68 10.56 5.48
N LEU A 19 15.88 10.77 6.01
CA LEU A 19 16.11 11.72 7.12
C LEU A 19 16.94 12.93 6.65
N LEU A 20 16.47 13.64 5.65
CA LEU A 20 16.58 15.09 5.64
C LEU A 20 15.22 15.58 6.19
N ALA A 21 15.14 15.74 7.51
CA ALA A 21 14.15 16.60 8.12
C ALA A 21 14.42 18.02 7.58
N THR A 22 13.83 18.33 6.45
CA THR A 22 13.65 19.73 6.09
C THR A 22 12.67 20.27 7.12
N ASN A 23 13.21 20.95 8.13
CA ASN A 23 12.41 21.81 8.97
C ASN A 23 11.73 22.78 8.00
N THR A 24 10.47 22.55 7.68
CA THR A 24 9.68 23.48 6.91
C THR A 24 9.56 24.74 7.73
N VAL A 25 10.37 25.72 7.41
CA VAL A 25 10.35 27.02 8.10
C VAL A 25 9.30 27.87 7.44
N PHE A 26 8.09 27.86 8.00
CA PHE A 26 7.10 28.87 7.64
C PHE A 26 7.54 30.24 8.17
N ALA A 27 7.49 31.26 7.35
CA ALA A 27 7.65 32.61 7.85
C ALA A 27 6.47 32.97 8.77
N ASN A 28 6.78 33.48 9.97
CA ASN A 28 5.76 33.86 10.92
C ASN A 28 5.06 35.13 10.43
N THR A 29 3.77 35.02 10.09
CA THR A 29 2.95 36.14 9.61
C THR A 29 2.26 36.81 10.79
N THR A 30 2.69 38.00 11.14
CA THR A 30 2.09 38.82 12.21
C THR A 30 1.52 40.14 11.68
N GLY A 31 0.59 40.73 12.42
CA GLY A 31 0.07 42.09 12.11
C GLY A 31 -1.11 42.12 11.13
N GLY A 32 -1.64 40.98 10.74
CA GLY A 32 -2.92 40.85 10.02
C GLY A 32 -4.06 40.52 10.95
N ARG A 33 -5.25 40.29 10.37
CA ARG A 33 -6.46 39.86 11.12
C ARG A 33 -7.29 38.87 10.33
N PHE A 34 -7.97 37.99 11.05
CA PHE A 34 -9.03 37.16 10.44
C PHE A 34 -10.27 38.00 10.14
N VAL A 35 -10.87 37.75 9.00
CA VAL A 35 -12.06 38.44 8.51
C VAL A 35 -13.06 37.42 7.99
N ASP A 36 -14.29 37.48 8.49
CA ASP A 36 -15.41 36.69 7.97
C ASP A 36 -16.14 37.45 6.89
N LYS A 37 -16.28 36.86 5.69
CA LYS A 37 -17.00 37.43 4.57
C LYS A 37 -17.62 36.32 3.72
N ASP A 38 -18.91 36.49 3.36
CA ASP A 38 -19.63 35.54 2.49
C ASP A 38 -19.53 34.07 2.96
N ASN A 39 -19.71 33.84 4.27
CA ASN A 39 -19.55 32.51 4.94
C ASN A 39 -18.19 31.88 4.81
N ARG A 40 -17.16 32.65 4.48
CA ARG A 40 -15.76 32.21 4.40
C ARG A 40 -14.90 33.05 5.33
N LYS A 41 -13.82 32.44 5.82
CA LYS A 41 -12.83 33.11 6.67
C LYS A 41 -11.57 33.41 5.86
N TYR A 42 -11.03 34.58 6.01
CA TYR A 42 -9.82 35.07 5.34
C TYR A 42 -8.83 35.56 6.40
N TYR A 43 -7.54 35.59 6.09
CA TYR A 43 -6.58 36.37 6.84
C TYR A 43 -6.06 37.50 5.97
N VAL A 44 -6.18 38.75 6.47
CA VAL A 44 -5.85 39.95 5.72
C VAL A 44 -4.75 40.73 6.43
N LYS A 45 -3.73 41.12 5.66
CA LYS A 45 -2.63 41.96 6.10
C LYS A 45 -2.36 43.02 5.00
N ASP A 46 -2.25 44.27 5.37
CA ASP A 46 -1.97 45.40 4.44
C ASP A 46 -2.92 45.40 3.21
N ASP A 47 -4.20 45.13 3.47
CA ASP A 47 -5.29 45.01 2.47
C ASP A 47 -5.16 43.83 1.48
N HIS A 48 -4.18 42.91 1.70
CA HIS A 48 -4.02 41.71 0.92
C HIS A 48 -4.47 40.48 1.70
N LYS A 49 -5.12 39.52 1.00
CA LYS A 49 -5.47 38.24 1.57
C LYS A 49 -4.27 37.30 1.55
N ALA A 50 -4.10 36.52 2.61
CA ALA A 50 -3.21 35.39 2.58
C ALA A 50 -3.72 34.32 1.61
N ILE A 51 -2.82 33.68 0.84
CA ILE A 51 -3.07 32.53 0.00
C ILE A 51 -2.02 31.47 0.32
N TYR A 52 -2.39 30.19 0.22
CA TYR A 52 -1.54 29.03 0.45
C TYR A 52 -1.03 28.91 1.91
N TRP A 53 0.18 28.46 2.15
CA TRP A 53 0.70 28.14 3.47
C TRP A 53 1.13 29.39 4.26
N HIS A 54 0.59 29.56 5.48
CA HIS A 54 0.98 30.61 6.42
C HIS A 54 1.10 30.10 7.85
N LYS A 55 2.08 30.59 8.58
CA LYS A 55 2.15 30.45 10.04
C LYS A 55 1.72 31.72 10.70
N ILE A 56 0.59 31.69 11.43
CA ILE A 56 -0.05 32.86 12.07
C ILE A 56 -0.17 32.56 13.57
N ASP A 57 0.45 33.38 14.42
CA ASP A 57 0.43 33.26 15.87
C ASP A 57 0.80 31.83 16.36
N GLY A 58 1.80 31.23 15.73
CA GLY A 58 2.33 29.91 16.07
C GLY A 58 1.55 28.72 15.50
N LYS A 59 0.39 28.91 14.87
CA LYS A 59 -0.39 27.88 14.20
C LYS A 59 -0.21 27.97 12.69
N THR A 60 -0.23 26.81 12.03
CA THR A 60 -0.13 26.72 10.55
C THR A 60 -1.52 26.66 9.93
N TYR A 61 -1.73 27.43 8.88
CA TYR A 61 -2.97 27.54 8.12
C TYR A 61 -2.68 27.38 6.63
N TYR A 62 -3.72 27.00 5.88
CA TYR A 62 -3.73 27.06 4.43
C TYR A 62 -4.93 27.86 3.94
N PHE A 63 -4.71 28.70 2.94
CA PHE A 63 -5.74 29.49 2.28
C PHE A 63 -5.78 29.12 0.81
N GLY A 64 -6.99 28.99 0.24
CA GLY A 64 -7.16 28.68 -1.18
C GLY A 64 -6.71 29.83 -2.10
N ASP A 65 -6.86 29.62 -3.40
CA ASP A 65 -6.42 30.57 -4.44
C ASP A 65 -7.10 31.95 -4.35
N ILE A 66 -8.29 32.04 -3.77
CA ILE A 66 -9.00 33.28 -3.52
C ILE A 66 -8.88 33.76 -2.06
N GLY A 67 -8.02 33.11 -1.29
CA GLY A 67 -7.66 33.47 0.08
C GLY A 67 -8.59 32.93 1.17
N GLU A 68 -9.53 32.04 0.86
CA GLU A 68 -10.40 31.42 1.86
C GLU A 68 -9.65 30.39 2.71
N MET A 69 -9.82 30.45 4.04
CA MET A 69 -9.26 29.51 4.99
C MET A 69 -9.87 28.12 4.80
N VAL A 70 -9.04 27.10 4.69
CA VAL A 70 -9.49 25.70 4.57
C VAL A 70 -9.70 25.05 5.94
N VAL A 71 -10.55 24.02 5.99
CA VAL A 71 -10.79 23.14 7.14
C VAL A 71 -10.92 21.68 6.67
N GLY A 72 -10.80 20.73 7.60
CA GLY A 72 -10.95 19.32 7.29
C GLY A 72 -9.79 18.77 6.43
N TRP A 73 -10.09 17.74 5.63
CA TRP A 73 -9.11 17.10 4.76
C TRP A 73 -8.78 17.93 3.53
N GLN A 74 -7.49 18.07 3.25
CA GLN A 74 -6.98 18.80 2.08
C GLN A 74 -5.84 18.01 1.43
N TYR A 75 -5.84 17.93 0.09
CA TYR A 75 -4.76 17.35 -0.69
C TYR A 75 -3.97 18.50 -1.32
N LEU A 76 -2.81 18.81 -0.75
CA LEU A 76 -2.07 20.04 -0.98
C LEU A 76 -0.61 19.74 -1.25
N GLU A 77 0.06 20.68 -1.89
CA GLU A 77 1.51 20.70 -2.05
C GLU A 77 2.23 20.67 -0.69
N ILE A 78 3.41 20.04 -0.67
CA ILE A 78 4.23 19.97 0.54
C ILE A 78 4.76 21.36 0.86
N PRO A 79 4.58 21.84 2.10
CA PRO A 79 5.13 23.12 2.53
C PRO A 79 6.66 23.15 2.37
N GLY A 80 7.24 24.27 1.95
CA GLY A 80 8.67 24.41 1.74
C GLY A 80 9.21 23.77 0.47
N THR A 81 8.36 23.22 -0.40
CA THR A 81 8.78 22.79 -1.75
C THR A 81 8.95 23.98 -2.72
N GLY A 82 8.78 25.16 -2.20
CA GLY A 82 9.39 26.40 -2.72
C GLY A 82 8.47 27.33 -3.49
N TYR A 83 7.18 27.04 -3.62
CA TYR A 83 6.39 27.86 -4.57
C TYR A 83 5.11 28.47 -4.01
N ARG A 84 4.54 27.89 -2.96
CA ARG A 84 3.25 28.35 -2.43
C ARG A 84 3.29 28.65 -0.92
N ASP A 85 4.47 28.98 -0.39
CA ASP A 85 4.61 29.33 1.01
C ASP A 85 4.55 30.84 1.22
N ASN A 86 3.82 31.26 2.24
CA ASN A 86 3.78 32.68 2.67
C ASN A 86 3.41 33.70 1.60
N LEU A 87 2.54 33.32 0.68
CA LEU A 87 2.09 34.20 -0.40
C LEU A 87 0.82 34.96 -0.04
N PHE A 88 0.63 36.09 -0.69
CA PHE A 88 -0.59 36.91 -0.68
C PHE A 88 -1.14 37.00 -2.10
N ASP A 89 -2.42 37.39 -2.24
CA ASP A 89 -3.17 37.35 -3.47
C ASP A 89 -2.56 38.07 -4.68
N ASN A 90 -1.60 38.94 -4.47
CA ASN A 90 -0.88 39.65 -5.54
C ASN A 90 0.56 39.11 -5.80
N GLN A 91 0.92 37.98 -5.21
CA GLN A 91 2.26 37.40 -5.40
C GLN A 91 2.27 36.43 -6.57
N PRO A 92 3.35 36.39 -7.38
CA PRO A 92 3.48 35.41 -8.44
C PRO A 92 3.72 34.01 -7.86
N VAL A 93 3.17 33.01 -8.52
CA VAL A 93 3.29 31.58 -8.15
C VAL A 93 4.01 30.83 -9.26
N ASN A 94 5.04 30.07 -8.90
CA ASN A 94 5.69 29.08 -9.77
C ASN A 94 5.22 27.66 -9.36
N GLU A 95 4.65 26.93 -10.28
CA GLU A 95 4.04 25.60 -10.01
C GLU A 95 4.93 24.41 -10.41
N ILE A 96 6.21 24.61 -10.66
CA ILE A 96 7.10 23.57 -11.16
C ILE A 96 7.52 22.63 -10.01
N GLY A 97 7.21 21.36 -10.15
CA GLY A 97 7.72 20.28 -9.27
C GLY A 97 6.99 20.14 -7.93
N LEU A 98 5.77 20.63 -7.80
CA LEU A 98 4.95 20.46 -6.61
C LEU A 98 4.70 18.95 -6.36
N GLN A 99 4.87 18.53 -5.11
CA GLN A 99 4.44 17.24 -4.61
C GLN A 99 3.27 17.46 -3.67
N GLU A 100 2.26 16.61 -3.76
CA GLU A 100 1.04 16.74 -3.00
C GLU A 100 0.90 15.63 -1.98
N LYS A 101 0.33 15.98 -0.83
CA LYS A 101 -0.01 15.05 0.24
C LYS A 101 -1.32 15.44 0.91
N TRP A 102 -1.89 14.50 1.66
CA TRP A 102 -3.04 14.79 2.51
C TRP A 102 -2.62 15.42 3.83
N TYR A 103 -3.38 16.48 4.21
CA TYR A 103 -3.30 17.19 5.48
C TYR A 103 -4.69 17.28 6.11
N TYR A 104 -4.75 17.44 7.43
CA TYR A 104 -5.99 17.65 8.15
C TYR A 104 -5.95 18.98 8.92
N PHE A 105 -6.96 19.81 8.73
CA PHE A 105 -7.12 21.08 9.41
C PHE A 105 -8.32 21.02 10.35
N GLY A 106 -8.18 21.53 11.58
CA GLY A 106 -9.28 21.65 12.53
C GLY A 106 -10.38 22.61 12.07
N GLN A 107 -11.48 22.63 12.80
CA GLN A 107 -12.59 23.55 12.52
C GLN A 107 -12.18 25.02 12.69
N ASP A 108 -11.12 25.31 13.43
CA ASP A 108 -10.50 26.63 13.56
C ASP A 108 -9.57 26.98 12.37
N GLY A 109 -9.42 26.08 11.41
CA GLY A 109 -8.54 26.19 10.25
C GLY A 109 -7.08 25.90 10.52
N ALA A 110 -6.70 25.57 11.76
CA ALA A 110 -5.31 25.23 12.08
C ALA A 110 -4.97 23.80 11.62
N LEU A 111 -3.78 23.64 11.03
CA LEU A 111 -3.22 22.33 10.71
C LEU A 111 -3.14 21.45 11.96
N LEU A 112 -3.52 20.18 11.84
CA LEU A 112 -3.31 19.19 12.87
C LEU A 112 -1.81 18.87 12.98
N GLU A 113 -1.11 19.59 13.82
CA GLU A 113 0.33 19.41 14.07
C GLU A 113 0.56 18.24 15.05
N GLN A 114 0.04 17.07 14.68
CA GLN A 114 0.24 15.81 15.39
C GLN A 114 1.03 14.86 14.48
N THR A 115 1.96 14.13 15.06
CA THR A 115 2.67 13.03 14.43
C THR A 115 2.02 11.71 14.83
N ASP A 116 2.38 10.63 14.14
CA ASP A 116 1.90 9.28 14.44
C ASP A 116 0.41 9.04 14.18
N LYS A 117 -0.21 8.17 14.97
CA LYS A 117 -1.55 7.63 14.76
C LYS A 117 -2.66 8.58 15.21
N GLN A 118 -3.60 8.86 14.33
CA GLN A 118 -4.80 9.64 14.59
C GLN A 118 -6.04 8.92 14.07
N VAL A 119 -7.17 9.06 14.79
CA VAL A 119 -8.48 8.54 14.37
C VAL A 119 -9.36 9.74 14.05
N LEU A 120 -9.58 9.95 12.77
CA LEU A 120 -10.27 11.12 12.23
C LEU A 120 -11.46 10.68 11.36
N GLU A 121 -12.39 11.60 11.12
CA GLU A 121 -13.45 11.41 10.13
C GLU A 121 -12.86 11.08 8.77
N ALA A 122 -13.44 10.08 8.09
CA ALA A 122 -12.96 9.66 6.78
C ALA A 122 -13.19 10.74 5.71
N LYS A 123 -12.33 10.76 4.71
CA LYS A 123 -12.55 11.52 3.48
C LYS A 123 -13.72 10.92 2.71
N THR A 124 -14.56 11.74 2.08
CA THR A 124 -15.70 11.27 1.27
C THR A 124 -15.45 11.44 -0.22
N SER A 125 -16.14 10.62 -1.03
CA SER A 125 -16.05 10.65 -2.49
C SER A 125 -16.88 11.73 -3.17
N GLU A 126 -17.70 12.48 -2.43
CA GLU A 126 -18.65 13.43 -3.02
C GLU A 126 -17.99 14.61 -3.75
N ASN A 127 -16.67 14.78 -3.62
CA ASN A 127 -15.91 15.87 -4.21
C ASN A 127 -14.66 15.42 -4.98
N THR A 128 -14.69 14.20 -5.55
CA THR A 128 -13.64 13.77 -6.47
C THR A 128 -13.69 14.59 -7.76
N GLY A 129 -12.70 15.41 -7.99
CA GLY A 129 -12.62 16.31 -9.16
C GLY A 129 -12.60 17.79 -8.80
N LYS A 130 -12.62 18.12 -7.52
CA LYS A 130 -12.48 19.51 -7.07
C LYS A 130 -11.01 19.94 -7.04
N VAL A 131 -10.81 21.12 -7.56
CA VAL A 131 -9.55 21.85 -7.64
C VAL A 131 -9.08 22.27 -6.24
N TYR A 132 -7.79 22.50 -6.06
CA TYR A 132 -7.14 22.99 -4.84
C TYR A 132 -8.00 23.92 -3.99
N GLY A 133 -8.07 23.67 -2.68
CA GLY A 133 -8.73 24.53 -1.70
C GLY A 133 -10.23 24.26 -1.47
N GLU A 134 -10.84 23.29 -2.16
CA GLU A 134 -12.23 22.94 -1.87
C GLU A 134 -12.34 21.94 -0.71
N GLN A 135 -13.34 22.16 0.16
CA GLN A 135 -13.56 21.29 1.32
C GLN A 135 -14.10 19.93 0.87
N TYR A 136 -13.44 18.86 1.35
CA TYR A 136 -13.98 17.52 1.25
C TYR A 136 -14.97 17.32 2.41
N PRO A 137 -16.24 16.97 2.14
CA PRO A 137 -17.19 16.68 3.21
C PRO A 137 -16.65 15.56 4.09
N LEU A 138 -16.82 15.71 5.41
CA LEU A 138 -16.42 14.69 6.38
C LEU A 138 -17.50 13.62 6.43
N SER A 139 -17.06 12.35 6.37
CA SER A 139 -17.91 11.22 6.69
C SER A 139 -18.08 11.09 8.20
N ALA A 140 -19.24 10.62 8.66
CA ALA A 140 -19.40 10.21 10.06
C ALA A 140 -18.54 8.98 10.43
N GLU A 141 -18.07 8.24 9.42
CA GLU A 141 -17.16 7.12 9.60
C GLU A 141 -15.76 7.62 9.99
N LYS A 142 -15.19 7.04 11.05
CA LYS A 142 -13.83 7.33 11.47
C LYS A 142 -12.87 6.28 10.96
N ARG A 143 -11.70 6.72 10.52
CA ARG A 143 -10.61 5.87 10.07
C ARG A 143 -9.29 6.26 10.71
N THR A 144 -8.35 5.31 10.70
CA THR A 144 -7.02 5.51 11.24
C THR A 144 -6.08 6.00 10.16
N TYR A 145 -5.38 7.08 10.46
CA TYR A 145 -4.34 7.68 9.65
C TYR A 145 -3.06 7.82 10.47
N TYR A 146 -1.93 7.84 9.78
CA TYR A 146 -0.62 8.06 10.38
C TYR A 146 0.01 9.28 9.74
N PHE A 147 0.56 10.17 10.55
CA PHE A 147 1.17 11.41 10.09
C PHE A 147 2.70 11.35 10.23
N ASP A 148 3.40 11.97 9.27
CA ASP A 148 4.85 12.12 9.31
C ASP A 148 5.26 13.37 10.13
N ASN A 149 6.57 13.62 10.23
CA ASN A 149 7.10 14.75 10.99
C ASN A 149 6.78 16.13 10.35
N ASN A 150 6.23 16.14 9.15
CA ASN A 150 5.74 17.34 8.46
C ASN A 150 4.21 17.43 8.52
N TYR A 151 3.58 16.63 9.40
CA TYR A 151 2.12 16.58 9.60
C TYR A 151 1.33 16.18 8.37
N ALA A 152 1.99 15.55 7.41
CA ALA A 152 1.37 14.96 6.24
C ALA A 152 1.06 13.47 6.48
N VAL A 153 0.01 12.98 5.84
CA VAL A 153 -0.39 11.57 5.93
C VAL A 153 0.71 10.67 5.38
N LYS A 154 1.12 9.68 6.17
CA LYS A 154 2.06 8.63 5.76
C LYS A 154 1.41 7.68 4.76
N THR A 155 2.24 7.05 3.93
CA THR A 155 1.85 6.00 2.99
C THR A 155 2.88 4.86 3.00
N GLY A 156 2.46 3.69 2.52
CA GLY A 156 3.32 2.51 2.45
C GLY A 156 3.35 1.68 3.72
N TRP A 157 4.36 0.84 3.87
CA TRP A 157 4.46 -0.07 5.01
C TRP A 157 4.83 0.63 6.29
N ILE A 158 4.11 0.30 7.36
CA ILE A 158 4.43 0.71 8.74
C ILE A 158 4.44 -0.52 9.66
N TYR A 159 5.25 -0.45 10.71
CA TYR A 159 5.33 -1.47 11.75
C TYR A 159 4.95 -0.84 13.08
N GLU A 160 3.86 -1.34 13.70
CA GLU A 160 3.33 -0.84 14.96
C GLU A 160 2.83 -2.01 15.82
N ASP A 161 3.12 -1.98 17.10
CA ASP A 161 2.65 -2.96 18.09
C ASP A 161 2.90 -4.43 17.68
N GLY A 162 4.06 -4.70 17.06
CA GLY A 162 4.43 -6.04 16.61
C GLY A 162 3.80 -6.48 15.29
N ASN A 163 3.05 -5.61 14.60
CA ASN A 163 2.31 -5.93 13.38
C ASN A 163 2.70 -5.01 12.22
N TRP A 164 2.61 -5.54 11.00
CA TRP A 164 2.77 -4.76 9.77
C TRP A 164 1.41 -4.34 9.22
N TYR A 165 1.35 -3.09 8.76
CA TYR A 165 0.19 -2.48 8.08
C TYR A 165 0.67 -1.84 6.79
N TYR A 166 -0.23 -1.74 5.82
CA TYR A 166 0.02 -1.02 4.58
C TYR A 166 -0.93 0.17 4.46
N LEU A 167 -0.36 1.35 4.32
CA LEU A 167 -1.10 2.60 4.07
C LEU A 167 -1.13 2.84 2.57
N ASN A 168 -2.30 2.97 1.99
CA ASN A 168 -2.48 3.12 0.55
C ASN A 168 -1.60 4.26 0.01
N LYS A 169 -0.72 3.95 -0.95
CA LYS A 169 0.17 4.92 -1.60
C LYS A 169 -0.48 5.64 -2.75
N LEU A 170 -1.36 4.96 -3.45
CA LEU A 170 -1.99 5.45 -4.64
C LEU A 170 -3.48 5.65 -4.41
N GLY A 171 -4.02 6.68 -5.03
CA GLY A 171 -5.44 6.83 -5.24
C GLY A 171 -5.94 5.83 -6.30
N ASN A 172 -7.24 5.79 -6.49
CA ASN A 172 -7.84 5.00 -7.55
C ASN A 172 -7.90 5.82 -8.84
N PHE A 173 -7.62 5.15 -9.97
CA PHE A 173 -7.93 5.69 -11.29
C PHE A 173 -9.34 5.21 -11.66
N GLY A 174 -10.31 6.12 -11.68
CA GLY A 174 -11.62 5.89 -12.27
C GLY A 174 -11.65 6.29 -13.74
N ASP A 175 -12.82 6.30 -14.36
CA ASP A 175 -13.03 6.68 -15.76
C ASP A 175 -12.49 8.09 -16.03
N ASP A 176 -11.22 8.18 -16.45
CA ASP A 176 -10.46 9.37 -16.80
C ASP A 176 -10.12 10.36 -15.65
N SER A 177 -10.39 10.02 -14.37
CA SER A 177 -10.03 10.87 -13.24
C SER A 177 -9.25 10.14 -12.15
N TYR A 178 -8.25 10.81 -11.57
CA TYR A 178 -7.50 10.35 -10.41
C TYR A 178 -8.25 10.67 -9.12
N ASN A 179 -8.51 9.66 -8.30
CA ASN A 179 -9.12 9.82 -6.99
C ASN A 179 -8.09 9.57 -5.88
N PRO A 180 -7.58 10.60 -5.20
CA PRO A 180 -6.59 10.45 -4.13
C PRO A 180 -7.17 10.05 -2.77
N LEU A 181 -8.50 9.90 -2.62
CA LEU A 181 -9.16 9.66 -1.33
C LEU A 181 -8.61 8.49 -0.53
N PRO A 182 -8.31 7.31 -1.11
CA PRO A 182 -7.79 6.19 -0.33
C PRO A 182 -6.34 6.36 0.14
N ILE A 183 -5.60 7.37 -0.34
CA ILE A 183 -4.20 7.57 0.04
C ILE A 183 -4.08 7.75 1.57
N GLY A 184 -3.19 6.98 2.18
CA GLY A 184 -2.92 7.01 3.62
C GLY A 184 -3.90 6.22 4.48
N GLU A 185 -4.97 5.69 3.93
CA GLU A 185 -5.86 4.77 4.66
C GLU A 185 -5.22 3.40 4.82
N VAL A 186 -5.48 2.76 5.96
CA VAL A 186 -5.02 1.39 6.19
C VAL A 186 -5.68 0.45 5.19
N ALA A 187 -4.88 -0.20 4.36
CA ALA A 187 -5.35 -1.17 3.39
C ALA A 187 -5.93 -2.41 4.06
N LYS A 188 -6.92 -3.02 3.42
CA LYS A 188 -7.60 -4.23 3.88
C LYS A 188 -7.84 -5.18 2.71
N GLY A 189 -7.84 -6.48 3.00
CA GLY A 189 -8.00 -7.50 1.96
C GLY A 189 -6.77 -7.61 1.07
N TRP A 190 -6.98 -8.04 -0.18
CA TRP A 190 -5.90 -8.17 -1.16
C TRP A 190 -5.37 -6.81 -1.60
N THR A 191 -4.06 -6.63 -1.50
CA THR A 191 -3.37 -5.37 -1.81
C THR A 191 -2.08 -5.65 -2.57
N GLN A 192 -1.79 -4.86 -3.59
CA GLN A 192 -0.48 -4.84 -4.26
C GLN A 192 0.35 -3.65 -3.78
N ASP A 193 1.63 -3.90 -3.48
CA ASP A 193 2.58 -2.81 -3.24
C ASP A 193 3.21 -2.37 -4.56
N PHE A 194 2.59 -1.40 -5.20
CA PHE A 194 3.17 -0.73 -6.36
C PHE A 194 4.27 0.23 -5.90
N HIS A 195 5.52 -0.16 -6.08
CA HIS A 195 6.62 0.77 -5.94
C HIS A 195 6.61 1.75 -7.10
N VAL A 196 6.18 2.97 -6.86
CA VAL A 196 6.33 4.08 -7.82
C VAL A 196 7.76 4.62 -7.67
N THR A 197 8.75 3.87 -8.13
CA THR A 197 10.11 4.38 -8.29
C THR A 197 10.51 4.28 -9.76
N ILE A 198 11.28 5.25 -10.22
CA ILE A 198 11.70 5.40 -11.62
C ILE A 198 12.59 4.23 -12.10
N ASP A 199 13.12 3.42 -11.18
CA ASP A 199 14.09 2.32 -11.42
C ASP A 199 13.49 0.90 -11.30
N ILE A 200 12.19 0.72 -11.50
CA ILE A 200 11.60 -0.62 -11.39
C ILE A 200 11.81 -1.39 -12.69
N ASP A 201 12.39 -2.57 -12.54
CA ASP A 201 12.27 -3.65 -13.50
C ASP A 201 10.77 -3.99 -13.68
N ARG A 202 10.10 -3.29 -14.60
CA ARG A 202 8.69 -3.50 -14.96
C ARG A 202 8.38 -4.91 -15.46
N SER A 203 9.42 -5.77 -15.63
CA SER A 203 9.26 -7.17 -16.02
C SER A 203 8.69 -8.05 -14.90
N LYS A 204 8.72 -7.59 -13.63
CA LYS A 204 8.19 -8.33 -12.49
C LYS A 204 6.91 -7.68 -11.98
N PRO A 205 5.80 -8.42 -11.89
CA PRO A 205 4.58 -7.89 -11.30
C PRO A 205 4.79 -7.53 -9.83
N ALA A 206 4.17 -6.45 -9.38
CA ALA A 206 4.16 -6.07 -7.97
C ALA A 206 3.62 -7.22 -7.11
N PRO A 207 4.24 -7.53 -5.97
CA PRO A 207 3.79 -8.61 -5.11
C PRO A 207 2.42 -8.31 -4.50
N TRP A 208 1.60 -9.36 -4.37
CA TRP A 208 0.34 -9.31 -3.66
C TRP A 208 0.55 -9.64 -2.18
N TYR A 209 -0.22 -8.96 -1.33
CA TYR A 209 -0.31 -9.14 0.11
C TYR A 209 -1.76 -9.29 0.53
N TYR A 210 -2.01 -9.95 1.65
CA TYR A 210 -3.35 -9.99 2.24
C TYR A 210 -3.32 -9.36 3.63
N LEU A 211 -4.12 -8.31 3.79
CA LEU A 211 -4.30 -7.58 5.05
C LEU A 211 -5.63 -8.04 5.65
N ASP A 212 -5.65 -8.31 6.95
CA ASP A 212 -6.88 -8.70 7.66
C ASP A 212 -8.00 -7.69 7.40
N PRO A 213 -9.19 -8.12 6.95
CA PRO A 213 -10.26 -7.20 6.56
C PRO A 213 -10.81 -6.34 7.70
N THR A 214 -10.62 -6.77 8.95
CA THR A 214 -11.08 -6.06 10.13
C THR A 214 -10.00 -5.13 10.68
N THR A 215 -8.80 -5.67 10.90
CA THR A 215 -7.70 -4.98 11.59
C THR A 215 -6.71 -4.29 10.66
N GLY A 216 -6.60 -4.73 9.40
CA GLY A 216 -5.58 -4.29 8.45
C GLY A 216 -4.19 -4.91 8.68
N ILE A 217 -4.08 -5.87 9.62
CA ILE A 217 -2.80 -6.54 9.92
C ILE A 217 -2.39 -7.44 8.75
N MET A 218 -1.14 -7.33 8.32
CA MET A 218 -0.55 -8.17 7.28
C MET A 218 -0.56 -9.64 7.69
N GLN A 219 -1.13 -10.49 6.85
CA GLN A 219 -1.20 -11.93 7.08
C GLN A 219 0.03 -12.66 6.52
N THR A 220 0.37 -13.81 7.13
CA THR A 220 1.46 -14.69 6.70
C THR A 220 1.03 -16.15 6.84
N GLY A 221 1.77 -17.07 6.19
CA GLY A 221 1.46 -18.51 6.22
C GLY A 221 0.25 -18.86 5.33
N TRP A 222 -0.31 -20.04 5.60
CA TRP A 222 -1.47 -20.52 4.85
C TRP A 222 -2.74 -19.76 5.21
N GLN A 223 -3.45 -19.28 4.18
CA GLN A 223 -4.72 -18.56 4.30
C GLN A 223 -5.80 -19.23 3.46
N HIS A 224 -6.97 -19.45 4.05
CA HIS A 224 -8.15 -19.97 3.35
C HIS A 224 -9.11 -18.83 3.05
N LEU A 225 -9.11 -18.35 1.81
CA LEU A 225 -9.84 -17.14 1.39
C LEU A 225 -10.73 -17.45 0.19
N GLY A 226 -12.02 -17.19 0.31
CA GLY A 226 -12.98 -17.43 -0.78
C GLY A 226 -12.97 -18.87 -1.31
N ASN A 227 -12.92 -19.88 -0.43
CA ASN A 227 -12.86 -21.31 -0.76
C ASN A 227 -11.57 -21.75 -1.48
N LYS A 228 -10.51 -20.95 -1.43
CA LYS A 228 -9.19 -21.24 -1.99
C LYS A 228 -8.10 -21.09 -0.94
N TRP A 229 -7.05 -21.89 -1.04
CA TRP A 229 -5.87 -21.76 -0.20
C TRP A 229 -4.80 -20.96 -0.90
N TYR A 230 -4.13 -20.09 -0.13
CA TYR A 230 -3.01 -19.27 -0.54
C TYR A 230 -1.89 -19.41 0.49
N TYR A 231 -0.66 -19.24 0.07
CA TYR A 231 0.46 -19.15 1.00
C TYR A 231 1.10 -17.76 0.92
N LEU A 232 1.15 -17.09 2.07
CA LEU A 232 1.81 -15.80 2.24
C LEU A 232 3.15 -16.03 2.93
N ARG A 233 4.23 -15.62 2.29
CA ARG A 233 5.59 -15.79 2.83
C ARG A 233 5.75 -15.03 4.15
N SER A 234 6.84 -15.26 4.88
CA SER A 234 7.16 -14.49 6.09
C SER A 234 7.34 -12.99 5.85
N SER A 235 7.57 -12.60 4.61
CA SER A 235 7.56 -11.19 4.17
C SER A 235 6.16 -10.64 3.90
N GLY A 236 5.10 -11.44 4.03
CA GLY A 236 3.72 -11.14 3.63
C GLY A 236 3.42 -11.38 2.15
N ALA A 237 4.43 -11.43 1.29
CA ALA A 237 4.23 -11.57 -0.15
C ALA A 237 3.61 -12.93 -0.52
N MET A 238 2.56 -12.92 -1.35
CA MET A 238 1.90 -14.11 -1.86
C MET A 238 2.89 -14.97 -2.66
N ALA A 239 2.95 -16.24 -2.36
CA ALA A 239 3.74 -17.22 -3.09
C ALA A 239 3.00 -17.65 -4.37
N THR A 240 3.77 -17.92 -5.42
CA THR A 240 3.32 -18.51 -6.68
C THR A 240 4.31 -19.57 -7.14
N GLY A 241 3.87 -20.49 -7.99
CA GLY A 241 4.68 -21.60 -8.48
C GLY A 241 4.91 -22.69 -7.42
N TRP A 242 6.00 -23.43 -7.57
CA TRP A 242 6.36 -24.46 -6.60
C TRP A 242 6.79 -23.87 -5.25
N TYR A 243 6.17 -24.36 -4.20
CA TYR A 243 6.45 -23.98 -2.81
C TYR A 243 6.72 -25.22 -1.97
N GLN A 244 7.77 -25.19 -1.15
CA GLN A 244 8.14 -26.29 -0.26
C GLN A 244 8.00 -25.87 1.20
N GLU A 245 7.25 -26.66 1.96
CA GLU A 245 7.15 -26.54 3.41
C GLU A 245 7.62 -27.84 4.06
N GLY A 246 8.73 -27.79 4.78
CA GLY A 246 9.38 -28.98 5.29
C GLY A 246 9.80 -29.92 4.15
N SER A 247 9.27 -31.14 4.14
CA SER A 247 9.50 -32.11 3.05
C SER A 247 8.37 -32.16 2.01
N THR A 248 7.34 -31.35 2.17
CA THR A 248 6.14 -31.38 1.32
C THR A 248 6.20 -30.27 0.29
N TRP A 249 5.95 -30.62 -0.98
CA TRP A 249 5.81 -29.69 -2.07
C TRP A 249 4.35 -29.39 -2.38
N TYR A 250 4.07 -28.13 -2.70
CA TYR A 250 2.79 -27.60 -3.15
C TYR A 250 2.99 -26.83 -4.45
N TYR A 251 1.94 -26.69 -5.23
CA TYR A 251 1.95 -25.82 -6.39
C TYR A 251 0.86 -24.74 -6.26
N LEU A 252 1.31 -23.50 -6.29
CA LEU A 252 0.49 -22.32 -6.23
C LEU A 252 0.41 -21.71 -7.63
N ASP A 253 -0.78 -21.42 -8.10
CA ASP A 253 -0.96 -20.92 -9.47
C ASP A 253 -0.11 -19.68 -9.73
N GLN A 254 0.53 -19.62 -10.91
CA GLN A 254 1.46 -18.54 -11.23
C GLN A 254 0.79 -17.18 -11.43
N SER A 255 -0.48 -17.17 -11.81
CA SER A 255 -1.22 -15.94 -12.11
C SER A 255 -1.96 -15.37 -10.90
N ASN A 256 -2.56 -16.23 -10.08
CA ASN A 256 -3.45 -15.82 -9.00
C ASN A 256 -3.09 -16.37 -7.62
N GLY A 257 -2.07 -17.24 -7.51
CA GLY A 257 -1.53 -17.75 -6.24
C GLY A 257 -2.36 -18.82 -5.53
N ASP A 258 -3.52 -19.25 -6.05
CA ASP A 258 -4.31 -20.27 -5.41
C ASP A 258 -3.65 -21.67 -5.47
N MET A 259 -3.73 -22.41 -4.38
CA MET A 259 -3.18 -23.76 -4.27
C MET A 259 -3.90 -24.72 -5.22
N ARG A 260 -3.14 -25.41 -6.06
CA ARG A 260 -3.65 -26.38 -7.02
C ARG A 260 -3.77 -27.77 -6.38
N THR A 261 -4.74 -28.53 -6.87
CA THR A 261 -4.98 -29.94 -6.51
C THR A 261 -5.27 -30.75 -7.76
N GLY A 262 -5.19 -32.09 -7.65
CA GLY A 262 -5.39 -33.00 -8.77
C GLY A 262 -4.22 -33.03 -9.75
N TRP A 263 -4.47 -33.51 -10.94
CA TRP A 263 -3.46 -33.59 -11.99
C TRP A 263 -3.11 -32.22 -12.55
N GLN A 264 -1.81 -31.94 -12.63
CA GLN A 264 -1.27 -30.69 -13.16
C GLN A 264 -0.18 -30.98 -14.19
N TYR A 265 -0.27 -30.33 -15.37
CA TYR A 265 0.74 -30.40 -16.41
C TYR A 265 1.62 -29.15 -16.35
N LEU A 266 2.84 -29.30 -15.82
CA LEU A 266 3.74 -28.19 -15.50
C LEU A 266 5.12 -28.44 -16.09
N GLY A 267 5.64 -27.52 -16.88
CA GLY A 267 6.98 -27.64 -17.48
C GLY A 267 7.13 -28.94 -18.29
N ASN A 268 6.14 -29.29 -19.09
CA ASN A 268 6.09 -30.52 -19.92
C ASN A 268 6.09 -31.83 -19.13
N LYS A 269 5.66 -31.83 -17.85
CA LYS A 269 5.57 -32.99 -17.01
C LYS A 269 4.24 -32.99 -16.24
N TRP A 270 3.73 -34.21 -15.97
CA TRP A 270 2.54 -34.41 -15.14
C TRP A 270 2.94 -34.61 -13.68
N TYR A 271 2.16 -33.98 -12.79
CA TYR A 271 2.25 -34.09 -11.35
C TYR A 271 0.85 -34.32 -10.77
N TYR A 272 0.76 -35.02 -9.67
CA TYR A 272 -0.48 -35.12 -8.93
C TYR A 272 -0.36 -34.43 -7.57
N LEU A 273 -1.27 -33.50 -7.33
CA LEU A 273 -1.40 -32.79 -6.07
C LEU A 273 -2.62 -33.31 -5.33
N ARG A 274 -2.43 -33.84 -4.14
CA ARG A 274 -3.51 -34.42 -3.31
C ARG A 274 -4.56 -33.35 -2.98
N SER A 275 -5.73 -33.76 -2.45
CA SER A 275 -6.75 -32.81 -1.97
C SER A 275 -6.24 -31.85 -0.90
N SER A 276 -5.21 -32.22 -0.17
CA SER A 276 -4.48 -31.34 0.76
C SER A 276 -3.52 -30.36 0.08
N GLY A 277 -3.38 -30.40 -1.25
CA GLY A 277 -2.37 -29.66 -2.03
C GLY A 277 -0.99 -30.35 -2.08
N ALA A 278 -0.71 -31.30 -1.22
CA ALA A 278 0.58 -31.95 -1.15
C ALA A 278 0.90 -32.75 -2.43
N MET A 279 2.09 -32.53 -3.02
CA MET A 279 2.56 -33.29 -4.17
C MET A 279 2.70 -34.77 -3.82
N ALA A 280 2.09 -35.64 -4.63
CA ALA A 280 2.24 -37.09 -4.48
C ALA A 280 3.57 -37.57 -5.06
N THR A 281 4.13 -38.60 -4.45
CA THR A 281 5.32 -39.29 -4.93
C THR A 281 5.12 -40.83 -4.75
N GLY A 282 5.86 -41.63 -5.49
CA GLY A 282 5.73 -43.08 -5.48
C GLY A 282 4.49 -43.56 -6.21
N TRP A 283 4.01 -44.76 -5.84
CA TRP A 283 2.80 -45.32 -6.40
C TRP A 283 1.54 -44.53 -5.97
N TYR A 284 0.74 -44.11 -6.95
CA TYR A 284 -0.52 -43.41 -6.73
C TYR A 284 -1.63 -44.07 -7.55
N GLN A 285 -2.77 -44.32 -6.91
CA GLN A 285 -3.96 -44.86 -7.57
C GLN A 285 -5.01 -43.79 -7.74
N ASP A 286 -5.43 -43.56 -8.98
CA ASP A 286 -6.55 -42.71 -9.33
C ASP A 286 -7.64 -43.57 -9.98
N GLY A 287 -8.75 -43.71 -9.29
CA GLY A 287 -9.80 -44.68 -9.67
C GLY A 287 -9.26 -46.10 -9.74
N SER A 288 -9.31 -46.73 -10.92
CA SER A 288 -8.75 -48.07 -11.16
C SER A 288 -7.33 -48.08 -11.72
N THR A 289 -6.76 -46.90 -12.02
CA THR A 289 -5.47 -46.77 -12.71
C THR A 289 -4.35 -46.46 -11.74
N TRP A 290 -3.23 -47.15 -11.89
CA TRP A 290 -2.01 -46.92 -11.12
C TRP A 290 -1.02 -46.06 -11.90
N TYR A 291 -0.45 -45.07 -11.23
CA TYR A 291 0.59 -44.17 -11.71
C TYR A 291 1.82 -44.31 -10.82
N TYR A 292 3.00 -44.05 -11.38
CA TYR A 292 4.22 -43.93 -10.60
C TYR A 292 4.79 -42.54 -10.75
N LEU A 293 4.88 -41.82 -9.62
CA LEU A 293 5.39 -40.49 -9.50
C LEU A 293 6.80 -40.55 -8.93
N ASP A 294 7.77 -39.92 -9.56
CA ASP A 294 9.17 -39.97 -9.14
C ASP A 294 9.33 -39.58 -7.66
N PRO A 295 9.96 -40.40 -6.83
CA PRO A 295 10.12 -40.11 -5.42
C PRO A 295 10.94 -38.85 -5.11
N SER A 296 11.80 -38.41 -6.04
CA SER A 296 12.69 -37.25 -5.84
C SER A 296 12.08 -35.94 -6.25
N ASN A 297 11.24 -35.93 -7.29
CA ASN A 297 10.74 -34.67 -7.89
C ASN A 297 9.23 -34.68 -8.23
N GLY A 298 8.54 -35.83 -8.04
CA GLY A 298 7.09 -35.96 -8.20
C GLY A 298 6.58 -36.07 -9.64
N ASP A 299 7.43 -36.03 -10.67
CA ASP A 299 6.97 -36.12 -12.04
C ASP A 299 6.49 -37.56 -12.39
N MET A 300 5.38 -37.65 -13.12
CA MET A 300 4.81 -38.92 -13.58
C MET A 300 5.77 -39.62 -14.53
N LYS A 301 6.10 -40.88 -14.25
CA LYS A 301 6.93 -41.74 -15.10
C LYS A 301 6.08 -42.44 -16.14
N THR A 302 6.69 -42.61 -17.32
CA THR A 302 6.14 -43.39 -18.44
C THR A 302 7.24 -44.31 -19.02
N GLY A 303 6.83 -45.33 -19.76
CA GLY A 303 7.75 -46.32 -20.33
C GLY A 303 8.33 -47.28 -19.27
N TRP A 304 9.47 -47.90 -19.59
CA TRP A 304 10.11 -48.86 -18.69
C TRP A 304 10.73 -48.15 -17.47
N THR A 305 10.24 -48.51 -16.30
CA THR A 305 10.70 -47.92 -15.03
C THR A 305 11.00 -49.01 -14.02
N LYS A 306 12.18 -48.96 -13.38
CA LYS A 306 12.58 -49.92 -12.34
C LYS A 306 12.24 -49.36 -10.96
N VAL A 307 11.36 -50.06 -10.25
CA VAL A 307 10.93 -49.67 -8.88
C VAL A 307 11.23 -50.82 -7.91
N ASN A 308 12.00 -50.57 -6.88
CA ASN A 308 12.38 -51.59 -5.88
C ASN A 308 12.89 -52.89 -6.49
N GLY A 309 13.75 -52.79 -7.54
CA GLY A 309 14.34 -53.91 -8.21
C GLY A 309 13.47 -54.61 -9.27
N LYS A 310 12.19 -54.27 -9.38
CA LYS A 310 11.24 -54.83 -10.37
C LYS A 310 11.04 -53.83 -11.53
N TRP A 311 10.90 -54.35 -12.75
CA TRP A 311 10.57 -53.55 -13.94
C TRP A 311 9.06 -53.46 -14.15
N TYR A 312 8.61 -52.28 -14.45
CA TYR A 312 7.22 -51.95 -14.82
C TYR A 312 7.21 -51.20 -16.13
N TYR A 313 6.22 -51.43 -16.95
CA TYR A 313 5.95 -50.62 -18.12
C TYR A 313 4.75 -49.70 -17.83
N LEU A 314 4.99 -48.42 -17.83
CA LEU A 314 3.99 -47.38 -17.53
C LEU A 314 3.52 -46.77 -18.83
N ASN A 315 2.23 -46.81 -19.09
CA ASN A 315 1.63 -46.23 -20.30
C ASN A 315 1.78 -44.69 -20.30
N SER A 316 1.77 -44.10 -21.51
CA SER A 316 1.90 -42.66 -21.68
C SER A 316 0.58 -41.89 -21.56
N ASN A 317 -0.52 -42.57 -21.27
CA ASN A 317 -1.88 -42.00 -21.22
C ASN A 317 -2.15 -41.32 -19.89
#